data_1cad8854d8e52a67578a85a237239591
#
_entry.id   1cad8854d8e52a67578a85a237239591
#
_cell.length_a   1.000
_cell.length_b   1.000
_cell.length_c   1.000
_cell.angle_alpha   90.00
_cell.angle_beta   90.00
_cell.angle_gamma   90.00
#
_symmetry.space_group_name_H-M   'P 1'
#
loop_
_entity.id
_entity.type
_entity.pdbx_description
1 polymer ?
#
loop_
_entity_poly.entity_id
_entity_poly.type
_entity_poly.pdbx_seq_one_letter_code
_entity_poly.pdbx_strand_id
1 'polypeptide(L)'
;MKIKITGIIIMVIFAGTLIFYTCGKSQPQTDNQIYIGVACYDQKDTFIEELVDAFKEQCSSMESKDYAISMTIMDASNSQRVQNDQIEQMINDGCNVLCVNLADRTEPSEIIDAAKEKDIPIIFFNREPVEEDMRRWDKLYYVGGKAKQSGELQGELAAD
;
A
#
# COMPACT_ATOMS: atom_id res chain seq x y z
N MET A 1 4.61 -63.25 -0.21
CA MET A 1 4.76 -62.10 0.70
C MET A 1 5.26 -60.81 -0.01
N LYS A 2 5.07 -60.66 -1.33
CA LYS A 2 5.47 -59.47 -2.10
C LYS A 2 4.34 -58.48 -2.44
N ILE A 3 3.07 -58.86 -2.23
CA ILE A 3 1.90 -58.09 -2.64
C ILE A 3 1.52 -57.02 -1.61
N LYS A 4 1.90 -57.15 -0.33
CA LYS A 4 1.51 -56.21 0.75
C LYS A 4 2.33 -54.91 0.75
N ILE A 5 3.55 -54.91 0.18
CA ILE A 5 4.41 -53.74 0.17
C ILE A 5 3.99 -52.76 -0.93
N THR A 6 3.55 -53.26 -2.08
CA THR A 6 3.11 -52.39 -3.20
C THR A 6 1.83 -51.62 -2.88
N GLY A 7 0.90 -52.20 -2.10
CA GLY A 7 -0.33 -51.56 -1.68
C GLY A 7 -0.08 -50.39 -0.69
N ILE A 8 0.90 -50.56 0.20
CA ILE A 8 1.26 -49.50 1.20
C ILE A 8 1.97 -48.32 0.52
N ILE A 9 2.83 -48.59 -0.47
CA ILE A 9 3.52 -47.50 -1.21
C ILE A 9 2.54 -46.69 -2.04
N ILE A 10 1.54 -47.31 -2.67
CA ILE A 10 0.51 -46.62 -3.44
C ILE A 10 -0.38 -45.76 -2.50
N MET A 11 -0.67 -46.25 -1.30
CA MET A 11 -1.50 -45.51 -0.33
C MET A 11 -0.76 -44.28 0.24
N VAL A 12 0.55 -44.36 0.44
CA VAL A 12 1.38 -43.22 0.90
C VAL A 12 1.54 -42.16 -0.19
N ILE A 13 1.64 -42.55 -1.45
CA ILE A 13 1.71 -41.61 -2.59
C ILE A 13 0.36 -40.87 -2.77
N PHE A 14 -0.77 -41.55 -2.58
CA PHE A 14 -2.09 -40.94 -2.67
C PHE A 14 -2.40 -39.99 -1.50
N ALA A 15 -1.91 -40.28 -0.29
CA ALA A 15 -2.03 -39.38 0.86
C ALA A 15 -1.12 -38.15 0.72
N GLY A 16 0.06 -38.27 0.11
CA GLY A 16 0.99 -37.17 -0.15
C GLY A 16 0.47 -36.16 -1.19
N THR A 17 -0.27 -36.62 -2.21
CA THR A 17 -0.86 -35.73 -3.23
C THR A 17 -2.07 -34.96 -2.74
N LEU A 18 -2.77 -35.42 -1.70
CA LEU A 18 -3.90 -34.68 -1.11
C LEU A 18 -3.46 -33.52 -0.21
N ILE A 19 -2.25 -33.55 0.35
CA ILE A 19 -1.74 -32.49 1.24
C ILE A 19 -1.26 -31.26 0.44
N PHE A 20 -0.84 -31.44 -0.82
CA PHE A 20 -0.40 -30.31 -1.67
C PHE A 20 -1.54 -29.51 -2.32
N TYR A 21 -2.79 -29.99 -2.28
CA TYR A 21 -3.93 -29.32 -2.92
C TYR A 21 -4.67 -28.32 -2.01
N THR A 22 -4.27 -28.17 -0.74
CA THR A 22 -4.94 -27.27 0.21
C THR A 22 -4.22 -25.95 0.48
N CYS A 23 -3.06 -25.70 -0.18
CA CYS A 23 -2.32 -24.46 -0.02
C CYS A 23 -2.51 -23.56 -1.25
N GLY A 24 -3.66 -22.89 -1.34
CA GLY A 24 -3.96 -21.99 -2.46
C GLY A 24 -5.40 -21.50 -2.50
N LYS A 25 -6.12 -21.52 -1.38
CA LYS A 25 -7.34 -20.73 -1.27
C LYS A 25 -6.94 -19.35 -0.74
N SER A 26 -6.76 -18.40 -1.64
CA SER A 26 -7.02 -17.00 -1.35
C SER A 26 -8.35 -16.98 -0.60
N GLN A 27 -8.38 -16.46 0.62
CA GLN A 27 -9.64 -16.20 1.31
C GLN A 27 -10.51 -15.39 0.36
N PRO A 28 -11.81 -15.68 0.22
CA PRO A 28 -12.69 -14.82 -0.52
C PRO A 28 -12.60 -13.45 0.16
N GLN A 29 -12.06 -12.47 -0.56
CA GLN A 29 -12.15 -11.08 -0.18
C GLN A 29 -13.65 -10.80 -0.06
N THR A 30 -14.15 -10.59 1.15
CA THR A 30 -15.52 -10.15 1.33
C THR A 30 -15.61 -8.80 0.64
N ASP A 31 -16.61 -8.59 -0.20
CA ASP A 31 -16.85 -7.38 -1.01
C ASP A 31 -16.79 -6.05 -0.21
N ASN A 32 -16.65 -6.13 1.10
CA ASN A 32 -16.72 -5.06 2.08
C ASN A 32 -15.41 -4.85 2.89
N GLN A 33 -14.28 -5.39 2.44
CA GLN A 33 -12.99 -5.15 3.11
C GLN A 33 -12.17 -4.12 2.33
N ILE A 34 -11.80 -3.02 3.00
CA ILE A 34 -10.87 -2.02 2.49
C ILE A 34 -9.49 -2.32 3.07
N TYR A 35 -8.54 -2.64 2.21
CA TYR A 35 -7.14 -2.84 2.60
C TYR A 35 -6.29 -1.68 2.09
N ILE A 36 -5.76 -0.87 3.02
CA ILE A 36 -4.99 0.34 2.75
C ILE A 36 -3.49 0.03 2.89
N GLY A 37 -2.73 0.27 1.83
CA GLY A 37 -1.27 0.29 1.89
C GLY A 37 -0.77 1.71 2.17
N VAL A 38 0.00 1.93 3.23
CA VAL A 38 0.58 3.24 3.58
C VAL A 38 2.10 3.16 3.49
N ALA A 39 2.70 3.93 2.59
CA ALA A 39 4.15 4.03 2.42
C ALA A 39 4.64 5.41 2.87
N CYS A 40 5.40 5.45 3.96
CA CYS A 40 5.99 6.67 4.51
C CYS A 40 7.45 6.82 4.07
N TYR A 41 7.89 8.05 3.79
CA TYR A 41 9.29 8.30 3.47
C TYR A 41 10.21 8.05 4.68
N ASP A 42 9.77 8.43 5.87
CA ASP A 42 10.46 8.23 7.14
C ASP A 42 9.45 8.32 8.30
N GLN A 43 9.25 7.23 9.03
CA GLN A 43 8.34 7.20 10.20
C GLN A 43 8.96 7.79 11.47
N LYS A 44 10.26 8.14 11.45
CA LYS A 44 10.92 8.84 12.56
C LYS A 44 10.71 10.35 12.50
N ASP A 45 10.18 10.88 11.40
CA ASP A 45 9.71 12.25 11.34
C ASP A 45 8.46 12.40 12.20
N THR A 46 8.55 13.20 13.26
CA THR A 46 7.48 13.40 14.24
C THR A 46 6.16 13.85 13.61
N PHE A 47 6.22 14.68 12.55
CA PHE A 47 5.03 15.12 11.85
C PHE A 47 4.35 13.96 11.11
N ILE A 48 5.14 13.06 10.50
CA ILE A 48 4.62 11.89 9.79
C ILE A 48 4.06 10.87 10.78
N GLU A 49 4.73 10.66 11.92
CA GLU A 49 4.24 9.79 13.00
C GLU A 49 2.87 10.26 13.49
N GLU A 50 2.72 11.53 13.85
CA GLU A 50 1.44 12.11 14.30
C GLU A 50 0.35 12.01 13.22
N LEU A 51 0.69 12.28 11.96
CA LEU A 51 -0.25 12.19 10.84
C LEU A 51 -0.76 10.75 10.64
N VAL A 52 0.14 9.78 10.68
CA VAL A 52 -0.19 8.36 10.52
C VAL A 52 -1.04 7.86 11.70
N ASP A 53 -0.75 8.31 12.92
CA ASP A 53 -1.54 7.92 14.09
C ASP A 53 -2.96 8.52 14.05
N ALA A 54 -3.09 9.79 13.66
CA ALA A 54 -4.41 10.41 13.43
C ALA A 54 -5.19 9.68 12.31
N PHE A 55 -4.50 9.25 11.26
CA PHE A 55 -5.11 8.48 10.17
C PHE A 55 -5.62 7.11 10.64
N LYS A 56 -4.84 6.38 11.45
CA LYS A 56 -5.26 5.10 12.06
C LYS A 56 -6.52 5.28 12.92
N GLU A 57 -6.51 6.31 13.79
CA GLU A 57 -7.65 6.62 14.65
C GLU A 57 -8.91 6.92 13.81
N GLN A 58 -8.77 7.74 12.76
CA GLN A 58 -9.88 8.06 11.88
C GLN A 58 -10.40 6.82 11.15
N CYS A 59 -9.53 5.96 10.60
CA CYS A 59 -9.94 4.71 9.97
C CYS A 59 -10.70 3.80 10.94
N SER A 60 -10.20 3.63 12.16
CA SER A 60 -10.88 2.84 13.19
C SER A 60 -12.26 3.38 13.57
N SER A 61 -12.42 4.71 13.56
CA SER A 61 -13.72 5.36 13.82
C SER A 61 -14.73 5.17 12.69
N MET A 62 -14.25 4.89 11.48
CA MET A 62 -15.08 4.71 10.28
C MET A 62 -15.51 3.25 10.06
N GLU A 63 -14.93 2.29 10.76
CA GLU A 63 -15.34 0.89 10.67
C GLU A 63 -16.81 0.70 11.05
N SER A 64 -17.50 -0.16 10.34
CA SER A 64 -18.92 -0.45 10.55
C SER A 64 -19.19 -1.94 10.45
N LYS A 65 -20.44 -2.34 10.63
CA LYS A 65 -20.86 -3.74 10.38
C LYS A 65 -20.85 -4.10 8.89
N ASP A 66 -20.86 -3.09 8.03
CA ASP A 66 -20.98 -3.26 6.58
C ASP A 66 -19.60 -3.31 5.90
N TYR A 67 -18.55 -2.76 6.52
CA TYR A 67 -17.18 -2.84 6.01
C TYR A 67 -16.13 -2.79 7.13
N ALA A 68 -15.01 -3.45 6.88
CA ALA A 68 -13.84 -3.45 7.74
C ALA A 68 -12.66 -2.77 7.01
N ILE A 69 -11.85 -2.04 7.77
CA ILE A 69 -10.63 -1.40 7.25
C ILE A 69 -9.43 -2.14 7.84
N SER A 70 -8.55 -2.61 6.97
CA SER A 70 -7.22 -3.11 7.35
C SER A 70 -6.13 -2.23 6.76
N MET A 71 -4.98 -2.17 7.42
CA MET A 71 -3.91 -1.25 7.03
C MET A 71 -2.54 -1.89 7.22
N THR A 72 -1.69 -1.76 6.21
CA THR A 72 -0.25 -2.04 6.34
C THR A 72 0.52 -0.73 6.16
N ILE A 73 1.42 -0.43 7.10
CA ILE A 73 2.23 0.79 7.08
C ILE A 73 3.70 0.38 7.00
N MET A 74 4.41 0.94 6.01
CA MET A 74 5.82 0.66 5.77
C MET A 74 6.65 1.94 5.76
N ASP A 75 7.88 1.85 6.30
CA ASP A 75 8.85 2.94 6.40
C ASP A 75 9.94 2.75 5.33
N ALA A 76 10.07 3.70 4.43
CA ALA A 76 11.09 3.68 3.37
C ALA A 76 12.47 4.15 3.84
N SER A 77 12.57 4.69 5.06
CA SER A 77 13.83 5.21 5.63
C SER A 77 14.58 6.14 4.66
N ASN A 78 13.84 7.06 4.04
CA ASN A 78 14.33 8.03 3.05
C ASN A 78 14.86 7.42 1.73
N SER A 79 14.52 6.17 1.40
CA SER A 79 14.96 5.51 0.17
C SER A 79 13.80 5.28 -0.80
N GLN A 80 13.83 5.94 -1.97
CA GLN A 80 12.81 5.76 -3.00
C GLN A 80 12.78 4.31 -3.51
N ARG A 81 13.95 3.67 -3.68
CA ARG A 81 14.03 2.27 -4.09
C ARG A 81 13.35 1.33 -3.08
N VAL A 82 13.60 1.54 -1.77
CA VAL A 82 12.95 0.75 -0.72
C VAL A 82 11.44 0.98 -0.74
N GLN A 83 11.01 2.23 -0.98
CA GLN A 83 9.59 2.56 -1.10
C GLN A 83 8.93 1.85 -2.28
N ASN A 84 9.59 1.79 -3.44
CA ASN A 84 9.09 1.08 -4.62
C ASN A 84 8.90 -0.42 -4.32
N ASP A 85 9.92 -1.07 -3.74
CA ASP A 85 9.86 -2.49 -3.35
C ASP A 85 8.70 -2.76 -2.35
N GLN A 86 8.49 -1.86 -1.38
CA GLN A 86 7.42 -1.96 -0.39
C GLN A 86 6.03 -1.79 -1.00
N ILE A 87 5.88 -0.87 -1.94
CA ILE A 87 4.61 -0.63 -2.64
C ILE A 87 4.26 -1.83 -3.53
N GLU A 88 5.23 -2.39 -4.25
CA GLU A 88 5.03 -3.62 -5.01
C GLU A 88 4.58 -4.78 -4.11
N GLN A 89 5.17 -4.91 -2.92
CA GLN A 89 4.75 -5.90 -1.93
C GLN A 89 3.30 -5.67 -1.50
N MET A 90 2.90 -4.44 -1.11
CA MET A 90 1.52 -4.13 -0.70
C MET A 90 0.50 -4.39 -1.81
N ILE A 91 0.86 -4.10 -3.08
CA ILE A 91 0.06 -4.43 -4.26
C ILE A 91 -0.14 -5.95 -4.38
N ASN A 92 0.95 -6.72 -4.25
CA ASN A 92 0.91 -8.19 -4.33
C ASN A 92 0.14 -8.82 -3.16
N ASP A 93 0.16 -8.19 -1.99
CA ASP A 93 -0.63 -8.57 -0.80
C ASP A 93 -2.11 -8.19 -0.93
N GLY A 94 -2.49 -7.50 -2.02
CA GLY A 94 -3.88 -7.22 -2.41
C GLY A 94 -4.47 -5.96 -1.80
N CYS A 95 -3.70 -4.90 -1.58
CA CYS A 95 -4.25 -3.62 -1.15
C CYS A 95 -5.22 -3.04 -2.21
N ASN A 96 -6.26 -2.32 -1.74
CA ASN A 96 -7.28 -1.71 -2.59
C ASN A 96 -6.96 -0.25 -2.90
N VAL A 97 -6.14 0.39 -2.07
CA VAL A 97 -5.73 1.79 -2.19
C VAL A 97 -4.34 1.97 -1.58
N LEU A 98 -3.55 2.82 -2.19
CA LEU A 98 -2.24 3.23 -1.68
C LEU A 98 -2.30 4.66 -1.16
N CYS A 99 -1.77 4.89 0.05
CA CYS A 99 -1.49 6.21 0.60
C CYS A 99 0.03 6.38 0.64
N VAL A 100 0.58 7.32 -0.12
CA VAL A 100 2.03 7.42 -0.34
C VAL A 100 2.55 8.80 0.05
N ASN A 101 3.47 8.83 1.02
CA ASN A 101 4.31 9.98 1.31
C ASN A 101 5.69 9.74 0.68
N LEU A 102 5.95 10.33 -0.47
CA LEU A 102 7.10 10.05 -1.32
C LEU A 102 8.44 10.28 -0.61
N ALA A 103 9.37 9.35 -0.77
CA ALA A 103 10.77 9.55 -0.40
C ALA A 103 11.43 10.55 -1.35
N ASP A 104 11.21 10.43 -2.65
CA ASP A 104 11.57 11.42 -3.65
C ASP A 104 10.35 11.83 -4.49
N ARG A 105 9.95 13.11 -4.38
CA ARG A 105 8.81 13.67 -5.11
C ARG A 105 9.00 13.77 -6.63
N THR A 106 10.22 13.59 -7.10
CA THR A 106 10.57 13.65 -8.54
C THR A 106 10.67 12.28 -9.19
N GLU A 107 10.56 11.19 -8.41
CA GLU A 107 10.69 9.81 -8.90
C GLU A 107 9.47 8.92 -8.57
N PRO A 108 8.20 9.36 -8.77
CA PRO A 108 7.02 8.56 -8.48
C PRO A 108 6.64 7.59 -9.60
N SER A 109 7.35 7.62 -10.73
CA SER A 109 6.94 6.96 -11.98
C SER A 109 6.71 5.46 -11.83
N GLU A 110 7.64 4.77 -11.17
CA GLU A 110 7.59 3.31 -10.97
C GLU A 110 6.39 2.91 -10.09
N ILE A 111 6.13 3.69 -9.03
CA ILE A 111 4.97 3.50 -8.16
C ILE A 111 3.65 3.68 -8.93
N ILE A 112 3.58 4.75 -9.74
CA ILE A 112 2.39 5.06 -10.55
C ILE A 112 2.13 3.93 -11.56
N ASP A 113 3.16 3.45 -12.24
CA ASP A 113 3.02 2.41 -13.26
C ASP A 113 2.59 1.08 -12.62
N ALA A 114 3.17 0.68 -11.50
CA ALA A 114 2.80 -0.53 -10.76
C ALA A 114 1.33 -0.50 -10.28
N ALA A 115 0.91 0.61 -9.68
CA ALA A 115 -0.46 0.77 -9.20
C ALA A 115 -1.48 0.82 -10.36
N LYS A 116 -1.13 1.52 -11.45
CA LYS A 116 -1.96 1.63 -12.65
C LYS A 116 -2.18 0.27 -13.32
N GLU A 117 -1.16 -0.58 -13.38
CA GLU A 117 -1.30 -1.95 -13.92
C GLU A 117 -2.35 -2.78 -13.20
N LYS A 118 -2.48 -2.58 -11.90
CA LYS A 118 -3.44 -3.28 -11.03
C LYS A 118 -4.72 -2.51 -10.75
N ASP A 119 -4.86 -1.32 -11.36
CA ASP A 119 -6.01 -0.43 -11.18
C ASP A 119 -6.22 0.05 -9.72
N ILE A 120 -5.14 0.16 -8.92
CA ILE A 120 -5.15 0.55 -7.52
C ILE A 120 -4.92 2.06 -7.39
N PRO A 121 -5.89 2.87 -6.92
CA PRO A 121 -5.74 4.31 -6.78
C PRO A 121 -4.63 4.68 -5.79
N ILE A 122 -3.95 5.81 -6.07
CA ILE A 122 -2.93 6.37 -5.19
C ILE A 122 -3.40 7.71 -4.63
N ILE A 123 -3.28 7.87 -3.32
CA ILE A 123 -3.43 9.15 -2.61
C ILE A 123 -2.04 9.55 -2.13
N PHE A 124 -1.40 10.47 -2.83
CA PHE A 124 -0.18 11.11 -2.33
C PHE A 124 -0.52 12.06 -1.20
N PHE A 125 0.27 12.09 -0.15
CA PHE A 125 0.05 13.00 0.96
C PHE A 125 1.34 13.70 1.41
N ASN A 126 1.21 14.90 1.95
CA ASN A 126 2.29 15.79 2.41
C ASN A 126 3.26 16.22 1.30
N ARG A 127 3.91 15.30 0.60
CA ARG A 127 4.85 15.57 -0.49
C ARG A 127 4.18 15.38 -1.84
N GLU A 128 3.83 16.51 -2.48
CA GLU A 128 3.17 16.51 -3.78
C GLU A 128 4.14 16.10 -4.90
N PRO A 129 3.81 15.10 -5.75
CA PRO A 129 4.55 14.83 -6.97
C PRO A 129 4.60 16.05 -7.89
N VAL A 130 5.47 16.04 -8.90
CA VAL A 130 5.45 17.08 -9.92
C VAL A 130 4.19 16.98 -10.79
N GLU A 131 3.73 18.09 -11.35
CA GLU A 131 2.45 18.19 -12.05
C GLU A 131 2.35 17.23 -13.24
N GLU A 132 3.46 17.01 -13.94
CA GLU A 132 3.53 16.07 -15.06
C GLU A 132 3.20 14.64 -14.63
N ASP A 133 3.66 14.21 -13.48
CA ASP A 133 3.39 12.87 -12.95
C ASP A 133 1.94 12.72 -12.52
N MET A 134 1.34 13.76 -11.92
CA MET A 134 -0.07 13.74 -11.54
C MET A 134 -1.03 13.64 -12.73
N ARG A 135 -0.58 13.97 -13.94
CA ARG A 135 -1.37 13.84 -15.18
C ARG A 135 -1.27 12.48 -15.85
N ARG A 136 -0.43 11.58 -15.37
CA ARG A 136 -0.18 10.26 -16.03
C ARG A 136 -1.36 9.30 -15.89
N TRP A 137 -2.21 9.53 -14.90
CA TRP A 137 -3.36 8.67 -14.63
C TRP A 137 -4.45 9.42 -13.83
N ASP A 138 -5.70 9.07 -14.06
CA ASP A 138 -6.88 9.71 -13.47
C ASP A 138 -7.22 9.26 -12.04
N LYS A 139 -6.57 8.20 -11.53
CA LYS A 139 -6.72 7.73 -10.15
C LYS A 139 -5.56 8.16 -9.25
N LEU A 140 -4.89 9.26 -9.56
CA LEU A 140 -3.90 9.90 -8.72
C LEU A 140 -4.53 11.09 -8.00
N TYR A 141 -4.39 11.10 -6.69
CA TYR A 141 -4.93 12.15 -5.82
C TYR A 141 -3.81 12.72 -4.96
N TYR A 142 -3.98 13.97 -4.51
CA TYR A 142 -3.05 14.60 -3.57
C TYR A 142 -3.79 15.25 -2.41
N VAL A 143 -3.30 15.03 -1.20
CA VAL A 143 -3.77 15.65 0.04
C VAL A 143 -2.58 16.31 0.74
N GLY A 144 -2.60 17.63 0.83
CA GLY A 144 -1.52 18.41 1.47
C GLY A 144 -1.67 19.90 1.26
N GLY A 145 -0.70 20.65 1.76
CA GLY A 145 -0.61 22.10 1.60
C GLY A 145 -0.16 22.49 0.19
N LYS A 146 -0.62 23.65 -0.29
CA LYS A 146 -0.10 24.26 -1.53
C LYS A 146 1.19 25.03 -1.22
N ALA A 147 2.35 24.43 -1.51
CA ALA A 147 3.66 25.01 -1.22
C ALA A 147 3.83 26.43 -1.81
N LYS A 148 3.32 26.66 -3.05
CA LYS A 148 3.34 27.97 -3.69
C LYS A 148 2.57 29.02 -2.88
N GLN A 149 1.34 28.71 -2.46
CA GLN A 149 0.50 29.60 -1.65
C GLN A 149 1.16 29.91 -0.30
N SER A 150 1.77 28.91 0.33
CA SER A 150 2.50 29.10 1.59
C SER A 150 3.69 30.06 1.41
N GLY A 151 4.47 29.90 0.33
CA GLY A 151 5.58 30.79 0.01
C GLY A 151 5.15 32.23 -0.32
N GLU A 152 4.03 32.41 -1.04
CA GLU A 152 3.45 33.71 -1.35
C GLU A 152 3.03 34.44 -0.06
N LEU A 153 2.30 33.76 0.83
CA LEU A 153 1.88 34.32 2.13
C LEU A 153 3.08 34.69 3.03
N GLN A 154 4.10 33.85 3.06
CA GLN A 154 5.32 34.15 3.80
C GLN A 154 6.06 35.37 3.22
N GLY A 155 6.11 35.50 1.89
CA GLY A 155 6.70 36.66 1.23
C GLY A 155 5.96 37.96 1.51
N GLU A 156 4.62 37.92 1.51
CA GLU A 156 3.79 39.08 1.87
C GLU A 156 4.03 39.51 3.32
N LEU A 157 4.02 38.56 4.27
CA LEU A 157 4.28 38.84 5.70
C LEU A 157 5.69 39.37 5.99
N ALA A 158 6.65 39.02 5.16
CA ALA A 158 8.05 39.49 5.31
C ALA A 158 8.29 40.89 4.69
N ALA A 159 7.37 41.36 3.82
CA ALA A 159 7.47 42.66 3.14
C ALA A 159 6.80 43.80 3.92
N ASP A 160 5.98 43.50 4.92
CA ASP A 160 5.38 44.46 5.86
C ASP A 160 6.31 44.76 7.06
#